data_45bd8882db793de1ebff14b1e759da37
#
_entry.id   45bd8882db793de1ebff14b1e759da37
#
_cell.length_a   1.000
_cell.length_b   1.000
_cell.length_c   1.000
_cell.angle_alpha   90.00
_cell.angle_beta   90.00
_cell.angle_gamma   90.00
#
_symmetry.space_group_name_H-M   'P 1'
#
loop_
_entity.id
_entity.type
_entity.pdbx_description
1 polymer ?
#
loop_
_entity_poly.entity_id
_entity_poly.type
_entity_poly.pdbx_seq_one_letter_code
_entity_poly.pdbx_strand_id
1 'polypeptide(L)'
;SVREFQPQIIRSKMAANRNIRLVLEDRGVKGKYRVRDLRPIGIRENGKIAPVPIGSEYPTKVIVKESGHMIVCDPASAYYSTRLQTERISTAFEARRLSETIGTKINVADPFCGVGPALAHLVNIPGLVSSILASDLNPMAIKLLHENLSRWIGMPSDTEVTGITEWKKGVWSGVADAREILKMDLPIGFWNLLIIN
;
A
#
# COMPACT_ATOMS: atom_id res chain seq x y z
N SER A 1 -13.05 -32.11 -1.94
CA SER A 1 -13.17 -30.64 -1.92
C SER A 1 -11.79 -30.03 -1.67
N VAL A 2 -11.56 -28.77 -2.03
CA VAL A 2 -10.27 -28.09 -1.77
C VAL A 2 -9.86 -28.17 -0.30
N ARG A 3 -10.81 -28.27 0.62
CA ARG A 3 -10.58 -28.40 2.06
C ARG A 3 -9.87 -29.70 2.47
N GLU A 4 -10.08 -30.78 1.75
CA GLU A 4 -9.43 -32.09 2.05
C GLU A 4 -7.91 -32.04 1.74
N PHE A 5 -7.50 -31.21 0.79
CA PHE A 5 -6.10 -31.06 0.39
C PHE A 5 -5.40 -29.87 1.09
N GLN A 6 -6.10 -29.16 1.97
CA GLN A 6 -5.56 -27.98 2.66
C GLN A 6 -4.22 -28.25 3.38
N PRO A 7 -4.06 -29.35 4.17
CA PRO A 7 -2.79 -29.65 4.85
C PRO A 7 -1.62 -29.88 3.87
N GLN A 8 -1.88 -30.53 2.74
CA GLN A 8 -0.85 -30.79 1.72
C GLN A 8 -0.46 -29.49 1.01
N ILE A 9 -1.44 -28.62 0.69
CA ILE A 9 -1.19 -27.31 0.06
C ILE A 9 -0.35 -26.45 1.00
N ILE A 10 -0.69 -26.38 2.29
CA ILE A 10 0.06 -25.61 3.30
C ILE A 10 1.50 -26.11 3.37
N ARG A 11 1.71 -27.42 3.53
CA ARG A 11 3.05 -28.02 3.60
C ARG A 11 3.85 -27.77 2.33
N SER A 12 3.27 -27.98 1.16
CA SER A 12 3.93 -27.76 -0.14
C SER A 12 4.37 -26.30 -0.32
N LYS A 13 3.48 -25.34 -0.10
CA LYS A 13 3.80 -23.91 -0.23
C LYS A 13 4.86 -23.45 0.75
N MET A 14 4.77 -23.87 2.01
CA MET A 14 5.74 -23.51 3.03
C MET A 14 7.08 -24.25 2.86
N ALA A 15 7.10 -25.49 2.36
CA ALA A 15 8.34 -26.21 2.04
C ALA A 15 9.09 -25.54 0.88
N ALA A 16 8.37 -25.10 -0.15
CA ALA A 16 8.94 -24.43 -1.31
C ALA A 16 9.57 -23.06 -0.98
N ASN A 17 9.11 -22.39 0.08
CA ASN A 17 9.66 -21.10 0.50
C ASN A 17 9.71 -21.00 2.03
N ARG A 18 10.92 -21.00 2.59
CA ARG A 18 11.14 -20.92 4.05
C ARG A 18 10.73 -19.58 4.66
N ASN A 19 10.63 -18.52 3.86
CA ASN A 19 10.22 -17.19 4.32
C ASN A 19 8.70 -17.06 4.50
N ILE A 20 7.90 -18.01 3.98
CA ILE A 20 6.46 -18.03 4.22
C ILE A 20 6.20 -18.39 5.67
N ARG A 21 5.70 -17.42 6.43
CA ARG A 21 5.29 -17.60 7.84
C ARG A 21 3.82 -17.97 7.97
N LEU A 22 2.96 -17.39 7.10
CA LEU A 22 1.51 -17.54 7.17
C LEU A 22 0.96 -17.87 5.78
N VAL A 23 0.04 -18.82 5.70
CA VAL A 23 -0.75 -19.13 4.51
C VAL A 23 -2.19 -18.70 4.75
N LEU A 24 -2.71 -17.89 3.83
CA LEU A 24 -4.05 -17.33 3.90
C LEU A 24 -4.93 -17.94 2.81
N GLU A 25 -6.14 -18.31 3.15
CA GLU A 25 -7.20 -18.61 2.18
C GLU A 25 -7.86 -17.30 1.78
N ASP A 26 -7.88 -17.01 0.49
CA ASP A 26 -8.58 -15.86 -0.07
C ASP A 26 -10.03 -16.26 -0.39
N ARG A 27 -10.99 -15.67 0.29
CA ARG A 27 -12.42 -15.92 0.11
C ARG A 27 -13.11 -14.85 -0.71
N GLY A 28 -12.33 -13.99 -1.37
CA GLY A 28 -12.83 -12.90 -2.20
C GLY A 28 -12.72 -11.53 -1.54
N VAL A 29 -13.56 -10.63 -1.97
CA VAL A 29 -13.57 -9.22 -1.54
C VAL A 29 -14.75 -8.98 -0.61
N LYS A 30 -14.54 -8.19 0.45
CA LYS A 30 -15.58 -7.82 1.41
C LYS A 30 -15.60 -6.32 1.74
N GLY A 31 -16.80 -5.88 2.17
CA GLY A 31 -17.02 -4.54 2.70
C GLY A 31 -16.88 -3.40 1.70
N LYS A 32 -17.17 -2.18 2.15
CA LYS A 32 -17.15 -0.96 1.33
C LYS A 32 -15.76 -0.57 0.82
N TYR A 33 -14.71 -0.97 1.52
CA TYR A 33 -13.32 -0.71 1.12
C TYR A 33 -12.75 -1.80 0.21
N ARG A 34 -13.56 -2.80 -0.18
CA ARG A 34 -13.17 -3.88 -1.10
C ARG A 34 -11.88 -4.61 -0.68
N VAL A 35 -11.66 -4.76 0.63
CA VAL A 35 -10.52 -5.51 1.16
C VAL A 35 -10.71 -7.01 0.95
N ARG A 36 -9.60 -7.76 0.93
CA ARG A 36 -9.65 -9.22 0.81
C ARG A 36 -10.19 -9.84 2.09
N ASP A 37 -11.11 -10.81 1.96
CA ASP A 37 -11.54 -11.67 3.07
C ASP A 37 -10.55 -12.82 3.21
N LEU A 38 -9.51 -12.60 3.99
CA LEU A 38 -8.40 -13.52 4.18
C LEU A 38 -8.56 -14.30 5.50
N ARG A 39 -8.51 -15.63 5.40
CA ARG A 39 -8.53 -16.52 6.55
C ARG A 39 -7.18 -17.23 6.71
N PRO A 40 -6.52 -17.12 7.86
CA PRO A 40 -5.34 -17.92 8.16
C PRO A 40 -5.67 -19.42 8.14
N ILE A 41 -4.87 -20.21 7.43
CA ILE A 41 -5.06 -21.66 7.33
C ILE A 41 -3.83 -22.46 7.70
N GLY A 42 -2.64 -21.85 7.63
CA GLY A 42 -1.40 -22.50 8.00
C GLY A 42 -0.38 -21.51 8.53
N ILE A 43 0.42 -21.92 9.50
CA ILE A 43 1.44 -21.10 10.14
C ILE A 43 2.76 -21.86 10.25
N ARG A 44 3.86 -21.13 10.20
CA ARG A 44 5.19 -21.61 10.58
C ARG A 44 5.62 -20.91 11.86
N GLU A 45 5.74 -21.69 12.93
CA GLU A 45 6.28 -21.26 14.22
C GLU A 45 7.40 -22.18 14.66
N ASN A 46 8.51 -21.61 15.12
CA ASN A 46 9.69 -22.37 15.56
C ASN A 46 10.16 -23.45 14.56
N GLY A 47 10.09 -23.16 13.28
CA GLY A 47 10.45 -24.05 12.19
C GLY A 47 9.40 -25.15 11.87
N LYS A 48 8.37 -25.30 12.68
CA LYS A 48 7.29 -26.29 12.45
C LYS A 48 6.15 -25.66 11.66
N ILE A 49 5.56 -26.45 10.76
CA ILE A 49 4.39 -26.07 9.96
C ILE A 49 3.17 -26.74 10.60
N ALA A 50 2.19 -25.92 10.95
CA ALA A 50 0.93 -26.37 11.56
C ALA A 50 -0.28 -25.74 10.86
N PRO A 51 -1.43 -26.45 10.82
CA PRO A 51 -2.68 -25.83 10.45
C PRO A 51 -3.10 -24.79 11.52
N VAL A 52 -3.77 -23.74 11.08
CA VAL A 52 -4.35 -22.74 11.99
C VAL A 52 -5.76 -23.19 12.39
N PRO A 53 -6.10 -23.22 13.69
CA PRO A 53 -7.46 -23.50 14.14
C PRO A 53 -8.45 -22.46 13.59
N ILE A 54 -9.67 -22.90 13.29
CA ILE A 54 -10.74 -22.02 12.84
C ILE A 54 -11.05 -20.98 13.93
N GLY A 55 -11.15 -19.72 13.53
CA GLY A 55 -11.40 -18.59 14.44
C GLY A 55 -10.16 -17.98 15.09
N SER A 56 -8.96 -18.54 14.85
CA SER A 56 -7.72 -17.90 15.31
C SER A 56 -7.38 -16.69 14.44
N GLU A 57 -6.95 -15.61 15.09
CA GLU A 57 -6.46 -14.40 14.44
C GLU A 57 -4.93 -14.39 14.44
N TYR A 58 -4.35 -13.99 13.33
CA TYR A 58 -2.91 -13.80 13.19
C TYR A 58 -2.62 -12.48 12.48
N PRO A 59 -1.56 -11.76 12.89
CA PRO A 59 -1.16 -10.54 12.21
C PRO A 59 -0.81 -10.80 10.75
N THR A 60 -1.48 -10.11 9.84
CA THR A 60 -1.27 -10.18 8.40
C THR A 60 -0.39 -9.05 7.87
N LYS A 61 -0.07 -8.06 8.72
CA LYS A 61 0.82 -6.94 8.40
C LYS A 61 2.23 -7.45 8.09
N VAL A 62 2.76 -7.02 6.96
CA VAL A 62 4.07 -7.42 6.44
C VAL A 62 4.80 -6.23 5.81
N ILE A 63 6.11 -6.38 5.64
CA ILE A 63 6.91 -5.47 4.82
C ILE A 63 7.27 -6.22 3.55
N VAL A 64 6.87 -5.68 2.40
CA VAL A 64 7.20 -6.20 1.08
C VAL A 64 8.33 -5.37 0.48
N LYS A 65 9.31 -6.03 -0.13
CA LYS A 65 10.33 -5.36 -0.93
C LYS A 65 9.91 -5.38 -2.39
N GLU A 66 9.68 -4.19 -2.96
CA GLU A 66 9.30 -4.00 -4.36
C GLU A 66 10.27 -3.04 -5.04
N SER A 67 11.00 -3.50 -6.05
CA SER A 67 12.00 -2.70 -6.78
C SER A 67 13.00 -1.95 -5.88
N GLY A 68 13.39 -2.56 -4.76
CA GLY A 68 14.28 -1.94 -3.79
C GLY A 68 13.58 -1.15 -2.68
N HIS A 69 12.31 -0.78 -2.84
CA HIS A 69 11.53 -0.05 -1.86
C HIS A 69 10.87 -1.00 -0.85
N MET A 70 10.93 -0.61 0.43
CA MET A 70 10.27 -1.35 1.51
C MET A 70 8.88 -0.75 1.74
N ILE A 71 7.84 -1.56 1.53
CA ILE A 71 6.45 -1.14 1.61
C ILE A 71 5.76 -1.92 2.74
N VAL A 72 5.29 -1.23 3.76
CA VAL A 72 4.43 -1.81 4.80
C VAL A 72 3.04 -1.98 4.21
N CYS A 73 2.52 -3.18 4.28
CA CYS A 73 1.16 -3.48 3.86
C CYS A 73 0.50 -4.50 4.79
N ASP A 74 -0.82 -4.53 4.77
CA ASP A 74 -1.62 -5.51 5.48
C ASP A 74 -2.75 -5.97 4.54
N PRO A 75 -2.60 -7.13 3.90
CA PRO A 75 -3.53 -7.58 2.88
C PRO A 75 -4.95 -7.87 3.41
N ALA A 76 -5.14 -8.02 4.72
CA ALA A 76 -6.46 -8.19 5.34
C ALA A 76 -7.18 -6.86 5.61
N SER A 77 -6.47 -5.72 5.61
CA SER A 77 -7.04 -4.42 5.94
C SER A 77 -6.93 -3.38 4.83
N ALA A 78 -6.01 -3.55 3.87
CA ALA A 78 -5.84 -2.66 2.74
C ALA A 78 -5.46 -3.44 1.47
N TYR A 79 -5.94 -2.98 0.31
CA TYR A 79 -5.57 -3.59 -0.96
C TYR A 79 -4.10 -3.30 -1.28
N TYR A 80 -3.38 -4.35 -1.66
CA TYR A 80 -2.05 -4.28 -2.22
C TYR A 80 -1.84 -5.45 -3.19
N SER A 81 -1.27 -5.20 -4.37
CA SER A 81 -0.96 -6.22 -5.37
C SER A 81 0.45 -6.06 -5.91
N THR A 82 1.26 -7.10 -5.76
CA THR A 82 2.60 -7.17 -6.37
C THR A 82 2.56 -7.25 -7.90
N ARG A 83 1.42 -7.63 -8.49
CA ARG A 83 1.24 -7.76 -9.95
C ARG A 83 1.32 -6.42 -10.68
N LEU A 84 1.04 -5.31 -9.96
CA LEU A 84 1.07 -3.95 -10.52
C LEU A 84 2.46 -3.29 -10.41
N GLN A 85 3.51 -4.05 -10.11
CA GLN A 85 4.86 -3.50 -9.98
C GLN A 85 5.37 -2.90 -11.29
N THR A 86 5.10 -3.55 -12.43
CA THR A 86 5.54 -3.07 -13.75
C THR A 86 4.91 -1.73 -14.10
N GLU A 87 3.62 -1.58 -13.82
CA GLU A 87 2.87 -0.33 -14.04
C GLU A 87 3.42 0.80 -13.17
N ARG A 88 3.75 0.53 -11.92
CA ARG A 88 4.35 1.52 -11.01
C ARG A 88 5.74 1.96 -11.45
N ILE A 89 6.56 1.03 -11.96
CA ILE A 89 7.86 1.35 -12.55
C ILE A 89 7.68 2.24 -13.79
N SER A 90 6.72 1.90 -14.66
CA SER A 90 6.39 2.70 -15.84
C SER A 90 5.93 4.11 -15.47
N THR A 91 5.06 4.22 -14.45
CA THR A 91 4.62 5.52 -13.91
C THR A 91 5.79 6.36 -13.42
N ALA A 92 6.75 5.76 -12.74
CA ALA A 92 7.95 6.47 -12.26
C ALA A 92 8.85 6.94 -13.42
N PHE A 93 8.95 6.15 -14.49
CA PHE A 93 9.67 6.53 -15.70
C PHE A 93 9.01 7.73 -16.39
N GLU A 94 7.69 7.70 -16.61
CA GLU A 94 6.95 8.80 -17.22
C GLU A 94 6.96 10.06 -16.34
N ALA A 95 6.91 9.92 -15.02
CA ALA A 95 7.05 11.01 -14.07
C ALA A 95 8.41 11.73 -14.21
N ARG A 96 9.49 10.97 -14.42
CA ARG A 96 10.81 11.53 -14.67
C ARG A 96 10.84 12.30 -15.98
N ARG A 97 10.31 11.74 -17.07
CA ARG A 97 10.20 12.41 -18.37
C ARG A 97 9.40 13.71 -18.27
N LEU A 98 8.29 13.70 -17.52
CA LEU A 98 7.49 14.89 -17.27
C LEU A 98 8.33 15.96 -16.55
N SER A 99 9.04 15.61 -15.48
CA SER A 99 9.91 16.52 -14.72
C SER A 99 10.99 17.14 -15.61
N GLU A 100 11.60 16.34 -16.47
CA GLU A 100 12.59 16.80 -17.45
C GLU A 100 11.98 17.78 -18.48
N THR A 101 10.77 17.48 -18.97
CA THR A 101 10.06 18.30 -19.95
C THR A 101 9.65 19.65 -19.38
N ILE A 102 9.16 19.70 -18.13
CA ILE A 102 8.75 20.95 -17.49
C ILE A 102 9.91 21.70 -16.83
N GLY A 103 11.10 21.08 -16.72
CA GLY A 103 12.30 21.67 -16.14
C GLY A 103 12.24 21.86 -14.61
N THR A 104 11.27 21.23 -13.93
CA THR A 104 11.08 21.36 -12.47
C THR A 104 10.68 20.03 -11.85
N LYS A 105 10.77 19.95 -10.50
CA LYS A 105 10.18 18.84 -9.74
C LYS A 105 8.68 18.80 -9.95
N ILE A 106 8.10 17.61 -9.85
CA ILE A 106 6.66 17.41 -10.02
C ILE A 106 5.89 17.43 -8.70
N ASN A 107 4.64 17.85 -8.78
CA ASN A 107 3.64 17.76 -7.71
C ASN A 107 2.69 16.61 -8.06
N VAL A 108 2.58 15.64 -7.18
CA VAL A 108 1.87 14.38 -7.43
C VAL A 108 0.59 14.32 -6.62
N ALA A 109 -0.52 14.00 -7.25
CA ALA A 109 -1.78 13.69 -6.59
C ALA A 109 -2.13 12.20 -6.84
N ASP A 110 -2.37 11.46 -5.76
CA ASP A 110 -2.83 10.07 -5.77
C ASP A 110 -4.07 9.94 -4.87
N PRO A 111 -5.28 10.16 -5.41
CA PRO A 111 -6.51 10.10 -4.64
C PRO A 111 -7.01 8.67 -4.36
N PHE A 112 -6.29 7.66 -4.81
CA PHE A 112 -6.57 6.22 -4.60
C PHE A 112 -5.31 5.51 -4.11
N CYS A 113 -4.52 6.17 -3.28
CA CYS A 113 -3.14 5.79 -2.98
C CYS A 113 -2.99 4.42 -2.29
N GLY A 114 -4.04 3.88 -1.67
CA GLY A 114 -3.92 2.69 -0.85
C GLY A 114 -2.84 2.88 0.22
N VAL A 115 -1.89 1.94 0.29
CA VAL A 115 -0.71 2.03 1.18
C VAL A 115 0.47 2.81 0.55
N GLY A 116 0.25 3.45 -0.60
CA GLY A 116 1.23 4.29 -1.31
C GLY A 116 2.24 3.55 -2.19
N PRO A 117 1.93 2.39 -2.80
CA PRO A 117 2.95 1.66 -3.55
C PRO A 117 3.46 2.42 -4.79
N ALA A 118 2.62 3.20 -5.46
CA ALA A 118 3.06 4.06 -6.56
C ALA A 118 3.95 5.20 -6.06
N LEU A 119 3.59 5.80 -4.93
CA LEU A 119 4.38 6.86 -4.30
C LEU A 119 5.76 6.38 -3.89
N ALA A 120 5.92 5.12 -3.44
CA ALA A 120 7.22 4.54 -3.09
C ALA A 120 8.23 4.66 -4.24
N HIS A 121 7.77 4.43 -5.48
CA HIS A 121 8.60 4.54 -6.68
C HIS A 121 8.94 5.98 -7.07
N LEU A 122 8.15 6.97 -6.64
CA LEU A 122 8.33 8.38 -6.99
C LEU A 122 9.17 9.12 -5.96
N VAL A 123 8.81 9.01 -4.68
CA VAL A 123 9.43 9.80 -3.60
C VAL A 123 10.86 9.38 -3.30
N ASN A 124 11.23 8.15 -3.64
CA ASN A 124 12.59 7.64 -3.48
C ASN A 124 13.52 8.00 -4.64
N ILE A 125 13.03 8.71 -5.67
CA ILE A 125 13.88 9.27 -6.73
C ILE A 125 14.34 10.65 -6.29
N PRO A 126 15.65 10.87 -6.03
CA PRO A 126 16.13 12.16 -5.56
C PRO A 126 15.78 13.28 -6.54
N GLY A 127 15.19 14.36 -6.02
CA GLY A 127 14.89 15.55 -6.81
C GLY A 127 13.66 15.44 -7.72
N LEU A 128 12.94 14.33 -7.77
CA LEU A 128 11.79 14.17 -8.66
C LEU A 128 10.53 14.85 -8.12
N VAL A 129 10.16 14.57 -6.88
CA VAL A 129 8.89 15.03 -6.29
C VAL A 129 9.11 16.27 -5.42
N SER A 130 8.27 17.28 -5.60
CA SER A 130 8.21 18.48 -4.76
C SER A 130 7.10 18.39 -3.72
N SER A 131 5.92 17.97 -4.14
CA SER A 131 4.73 17.93 -3.28
C SER A 131 3.90 16.69 -3.56
N ILE A 132 3.17 16.25 -2.54
CA ILE A 132 2.35 15.04 -2.56
C ILE A 132 0.97 15.35 -1.99
N LEU A 133 -0.08 14.94 -2.71
CA LEU A 133 -1.42 14.74 -2.17
C LEU A 133 -1.73 13.26 -2.26
N ALA A 134 -1.92 12.58 -1.13
CA ALA A 134 -2.21 11.16 -1.08
C ALA A 134 -3.44 10.89 -0.22
N SER A 135 -4.47 10.30 -0.80
CA SER A 135 -5.69 9.96 -0.08
C SER A 135 -6.24 8.60 -0.48
N ASP A 136 -7.02 8.04 0.41
CA ASP A 136 -7.79 6.82 0.17
C ASP A 136 -9.06 6.87 1.02
N LEU A 137 -10.10 6.19 0.58
CA LEU A 137 -11.35 6.07 1.34
C LEU A 137 -11.20 5.16 2.57
N ASN A 138 -10.21 4.25 2.54
CA ASN A 138 -9.95 3.28 3.60
C ASN A 138 -8.99 3.86 4.66
N PRO A 139 -9.44 4.12 5.90
CA PRO A 139 -8.59 4.67 6.96
C PRO A 139 -7.42 3.74 7.34
N MET A 140 -7.58 2.43 7.19
CA MET A 140 -6.47 1.49 7.44
C MET A 140 -5.37 1.58 6.37
N ALA A 141 -5.75 1.86 5.12
CA ALA A 141 -4.77 2.13 4.06
C ALA A 141 -3.97 3.41 4.37
N ILE A 142 -4.64 4.48 4.80
CA ILE A 142 -3.98 5.73 5.19
C ILE A 142 -3.06 5.55 6.40
N LYS A 143 -3.47 4.76 7.39
CA LYS A 143 -2.57 4.43 8.52
C LYS A 143 -1.28 3.77 8.07
N LEU A 144 -1.37 2.80 7.15
CA LEU A 144 -0.20 2.13 6.58
C LEU A 144 0.61 3.07 5.65
N LEU A 145 -0.08 3.95 4.90
CA LEU A 145 0.58 5.00 4.11
C LEU A 145 1.43 5.92 5.00
N HIS A 146 0.91 6.37 6.14
CA HIS A 146 1.65 7.24 7.06
C HIS A 146 2.92 6.55 7.59
N GLU A 147 2.86 5.26 7.91
CA GLU A 147 4.07 4.49 8.26
C GLU A 147 5.07 4.44 7.08
N ASN A 148 4.58 4.30 5.87
CA ASN A 148 5.41 4.27 4.68
C ASN A 148 6.03 5.64 4.40
N LEU A 149 5.25 6.72 4.44
CA LEU A 149 5.76 8.09 4.26
C LEU A 149 6.75 8.50 5.35
N SER A 150 6.54 8.03 6.59
CA SER A 150 7.52 8.23 7.66
C SER A 150 8.88 7.63 7.31
N ARG A 151 8.90 6.42 6.75
CA ARG A 151 10.12 5.72 6.33
C ARG A 151 10.79 6.36 5.11
N TRP A 152 9.99 6.80 4.13
CA TRP A 152 10.51 7.27 2.84
C TRP A 152 10.94 8.73 2.87
N ILE A 153 10.18 9.59 3.55
CA ILE A 153 10.37 11.05 3.51
C ILE A 153 10.41 11.72 4.88
N GLY A 154 10.45 10.94 5.97
CA GLY A 154 10.52 11.46 7.34
C GLY A 154 9.27 12.23 7.76
N MET A 155 8.08 11.81 7.33
CA MET A 155 6.81 12.31 7.87
C MET A 155 6.63 11.83 9.32
N PRO A 156 5.94 12.57 10.22
CA PRO A 156 5.60 12.08 11.54
C PRO A 156 4.85 10.75 11.49
N SER A 157 5.22 9.78 12.36
CA SER A 157 4.62 8.44 12.36
C SER A 157 3.34 8.32 13.18
N ASP A 158 3.20 9.16 14.23
CA ASP A 158 2.10 9.11 15.19
C ASP A 158 0.97 10.07 14.78
N THR A 159 0.57 10.00 13.52
CA THR A 159 -0.48 10.85 12.97
C THR A 159 -1.85 10.20 13.17
N GLU A 160 -2.79 10.93 13.72
CA GLU A 160 -4.18 10.52 13.76
C GLU A 160 -4.74 10.44 12.32
N VAL A 161 -5.45 9.36 12.01
CA VAL A 161 -6.03 9.16 10.68
C VAL A 161 -7.35 9.90 10.59
N THR A 162 -7.26 11.12 10.07
CA THR A 162 -8.40 12.03 9.86
C THR A 162 -8.57 12.34 8.36
N GLY A 163 -9.30 13.41 8.04
CA GLY A 163 -9.34 13.99 6.70
C GLY A 163 -7.97 14.44 6.20
N ILE A 164 -7.91 14.94 4.97
CA ILE A 164 -6.65 15.40 4.36
C ILE A 164 -6.08 16.56 5.19
N THR A 165 -4.83 16.39 5.60
CA THR A 165 -4.07 17.37 6.41
C THR A 165 -2.67 17.52 5.82
N GLU A 166 -2.12 18.73 5.89
CA GLU A 166 -0.69 18.95 5.57
C GLU A 166 0.17 18.58 6.79
N TRP A 167 0.83 17.43 6.74
CA TRP A 167 1.66 16.90 7.82
C TRP A 167 3.08 17.45 7.82
N LYS A 168 3.53 17.84 6.66
CA LYS A 168 4.83 18.44 6.39
C LYS A 168 4.66 19.33 5.18
N LYS A 169 5.42 20.42 5.08
CA LYS A 169 5.34 21.35 3.94
C LYS A 169 5.37 20.60 2.61
N GLY A 170 4.29 20.73 1.84
CA GLY A 170 4.11 20.07 0.55
C GLY A 170 3.66 18.59 0.63
N VAL A 171 3.30 18.07 1.80
CA VAL A 171 2.83 16.69 1.95
C VAL A 171 1.46 16.67 2.63
N TRP A 172 0.43 16.46 1.81
CA TRP A 172 -0.96 16.32 2.25
C TRP A 172 -1.37 14.85 2.17
N SER A 173 -1.93 14.33 3.23
CA SER A 173 -2.53 12.99 3.20
C SER A 173 -3.65 12.84 4.21
N GLY A 174 -4.57 11.91 3.94
CA GLY A 174 -5.68 11.60 4.82
C GLY A 174 -6.80 10.82 4.15
N VAL A 175 -7.83 10.52 4.94
CA VAL A 175 -9.02 9.83 4.46
C VAL A 175 -9.89 10.79 3.66
N ALA A 176 -10.15 10.46 2.41
CA ALA A 176 -11.06 11.24 1.57
C ALA A 176 -11.71 10.37 0.48
N ASP A 177 -12.91 10.76 0.10
CA ASP A 177 -13.52 10.32 -1.15
C ASP A 177 -12.94 11.18 -2.29
N ALA A 178 -12.37 10.54 -3.30
CA ALA A 178 -11.77 11.24 -4.44
C ALA A 178 -12.73 12.23 -5.13
N ARG A 179 -14.04 11.96 -5.08
CA ARG A 179 -15.08 12.85 -5.63
C ARG A 179 -15.24 14.16 -4.85
N GLU A 180 -14.82 14.17 -3.59
CA GLU A 180 -14.94 15.33 -2.69
C GLU A 180 -13.65 16.16 -2.61
N ILE A 181 -12.53 15.63 -3.11
CA ILE A 181 -11.22 16.31 -3.02
C ILE A 181 -11.26 17.70 -3.66
N LEU A 182 -11.94 17.86 -4.79
CA LEU A 182 -12.06 19.15 -5.48
C LEU A 182 -12.86 20.20 -4.71
N LYS A 183 -13.60 19.80 -3.67
CA LYS A 183 -14.36 20.69 -2.78
C LYS A 183 -13.55 21.12 -1.55
N MET A 184 -12.37 20.53 -1.36
CA MET A 184 -11.48 20.84 -0.24
C MET A 184 -10.63 22.06 -0.55
N ASP A 185 -10.20 22.76 0.49
CA ASP A 185 -9.23 23.88 0.38
C ASP A 185 -7.82 23.33 0.14
N LEU A 186 -7.57 22.90 -1.08
CA LEU A 186 -6.31 22.35 -1.54
C LEU A 186 -5.77 23.18 -2.70
N PRO A 187 -4.45 23.21 -2.94
CA PRO A 187 -3.86 23.94 -4.07
C PRO A 187 -4.38 23.43 -5.42
N ILE A 188 -5.36 24.14 -6.00
CA ILE A 188 -5.94 23.80 -7.30
C ILE A 188 -5.00 24.26 -8.42
N GLY A 189 -4.88 23.46 -9.48
CA GLY A 189 -3.98 23.78 -10.62
C GLY A 189 -2.49 23.61 -10.33
N PHE A 190 -2.18 23.07 -9.15
CA PHE A 190 -0.81 22.90 -8.67
C PHE A 190 -0.22 21.52 -9.04
N TRP A 191 -1.06 20.52 -9.29
CA TRP A 191 -0.67 19.13 -9.50
C TRP A 191 -0.27 18.87 -10.96
N ASN A 192 0.93 18.33 -11.17
CA ASN A 192 1.48 18.01 -12.51
C ASN A 192 1.19 16.56 -12.90
N LEU A 193 1.08 15.65 -11.92
CA LEU A 193 0.81 14.23 -12.13
C LEU A 193 -0.35 13.77 -11.27
N LEU A 194 -1.35 13.20 -11.92
CA LEU A 194 -2.48 12.54 -11.25
C LEU A 194 -2.38 11.03 -11.50
N ILE A 195 -2.35 10.25 -10.40
CA ILE A 195 -2.36 8.78 -10.45
C ILE A 195 -3.81 8.32 -10.27
N ILE A 196 -4.30 7.52 -11.21
CA ILE A 196 -5.65 6.93 -11.16
C ILE A 196 -5.49 5.42 -11.32
N ASN A 197 -5.95 4.66 -10.32
CA ASN A 197 -5.98 3.20 -10.29
C ASN A 197 -7.40 2.66 -10.43
#